data_a2eff3a6f5349a5aa740c32f1ae943fc
#
_entry.id   a2eff3a6f5349a5aa740c32f1ae943fc
#
_cell.length_a   1.000
_cell.length_b   1.000
_cell.length_c   1.000
_cell.angle_alpha   90.00
_cell.angle_beta   90.00
_cell.angle_gamma   90.00
#
_symmetry.space_group_name_H-M   'P 1'
#
loop_
_entity.id
_entity.type
_entity.pdbx_description
1 polymer ?
#
loop_
_entity_poly.entity_id
_entity_poly.type
_entity_poly.pdbx_seq_one_letter_code
_entity_poly.pdbx_strand_id
1 'polypeptide(L)'
;MNDEPLAQIEREVLGWDGVFKKRDEDGPGGIGVTGYRYGDAETGGPQIGHIHDDGHADFRFPREVRDELIRSGRAIPHPAFPNSRTTASYRIRSADDVPGALELFRMNYERRKERNGPTAKVG
;
A
#
# COMPACT_ATOMS: atom_id res chain seq x y z
N MET A 1 8.71 -19.80 -2.64
CA MET A 1 9.63 -19.45 -2.95
C MET A 1 9.72 -18.10 -3.19
N ASN A 2 8.97 -17.48 -3.62
CA ASN A 2 9.18 -16.21 -3.87
C ASN A 2 8.55 -15.26 -2.95
N ASP A 3 8.69 -15.53 -1.63
CA ASP A 3 8.28 -14.56 -0.64
C ASP A 3 9.31 -13.47 -0.48
N GLU A 4 10.46 -13.62 -1.11
CA GLU A 4 11.54 -12.67 -0.94
C GLU A 4 11.18 -11.24 -1.33
N PRO A 5 10.52 -10.98 -2.48
CA PRO A 5 10.12 -9.62 -2.80
C PRO A 5 9.15 -9.04 -1.78
N LEU A 6 8.18 -9.84 -1.32
CA LEU A 6 7.22 -9.36 -0.32
C LEU A 6 7.89 -9.07 1.00
N ALA A 7 8.83 -9.91 1.42
CA ALA A 7 9.57 -9.70 2.65
C ALA A 7 10.44 -8.46 2.56
N GLN A 8 11.02 -8.22 1.39
CA GLN A 8 11.85 -7.05 1.18
C GLN A 8 11.04 -5.77 1.30
N ILE A 9 9.85 -5.76 0.69
CA ILE A 9 8.95 -4.61 0.79
C ILE A 9 8.54 -4.40 2.24
N GLU A 10 8.19 -5.46 2.94
CA GLU A 10 7.76 -5.33 4.33
C GLU A 10 8.87 -4.76 5.21
N ARG A 11 10.11 -5.22 5.05
CA ARG A 11 11.23 -4.69 5.83
C ARG A 11 11.38 -3.19 5.63
N GLU A 12 11.26 -2.74 4.39
CA GLU A 12 11.41 -1.34 4.09
C GLU A 12 10.26 -0.53 4.68
N VAL A 13 9.03 -0.96 4.41
CA VAL A 13 7.84 -0.20 4.81
C VAL A 13 7.72 -0.14 6.33
N LEU A 14 7.98 -1.24 7.02
CA LEU A 14 7.91 -1.25 8.48
C LEU A 14 9.04 -0.46 9.11
N GLY A 15 10.09 -0.15 8.36
CA GLY A 15 11.16 0.70 8.85
C GLY A 15 10.82 2.18 8.82
N TRP A 16 9.74 2.57 8.15
CA TRP A 16 9.33 3.97 8.13
C TRP A 16 8.64 4.33 9.43
N ASP A 17 8.93 5.53 9.93
CA ASP A 17 8.42 5.96 11.22
C ASP A 17 6.89 6.02 11.21
N GLY A 18 6.27 5.40 12.20
CA GLY A 18 4.82 5.44 12.34
C GLY A 18 4.06 4.35 11.59
N VAL A 19 4.76 3.46 10.90
CA VAL A 19 4.10 2.39 10.16
C VAL A 19 4.00 1.13 11.00
N PHE A 20 2.83 0.51 10.98
CA PHE A 20 2.63 -0.79 11.61
C PHE A 20 1.78 -1.65 10.68
N LYS A 21 1.79 -2.95 10.90
CA LYS A 21 1.04 -3.86 10.02
C LYS A 21 -0.12 -4.50 10.76
N LYS A 22 -1.12 -4.88 10.00
CA LYS A 22 -2.24 -5.64 10.50
C LYS A 22 -2.51 -6.77 9.52
N ARG A 23 -2.43 -7.99 9.99
CA ARG A 23 -2.55 -9.12 9.10
C ARG A 23 -3.88 -9.83 9.28
N ASP A 24 -4.45 -10.28 8.15
CA ASP A 24 -5.65 -11.10 8.12
C ASP A 24 -5.26 -12.39 7.42
N GLU A 25 -5.30 -13.51 8.14
CA GLU A 25 -4.89 -14.79 7.57
C GLU A 25 -5.94 -15.36 6.61
N ASP A 26 -7.19 -14.94 6.77
CA ASP A 26 -8.27 -15.43 5.93
C ASP A 26 -8.85 -14.34 5.08
N GLY A 27 -8.04 -13.78 4.20
CA GLY A 27 -8.50 -12.76 3.29
C GLY A 27 -9.38 -13.32 2.19
N PRO A 28 -9.74 -12.49 1.23
CA PRO A 28 -10.61 -12.90 0.13
C PRO A 28 -10.02 -14.11 -0.60
N GLY A 29 -10.86 -15.09 -0.87
CA GLY A 29 -10.43 -16.31 -1.54
C GLY A 29 -9.58 -17.21 -0.67
N GLY A 30 -9.52 -16.97 0.63
CA GLY A 30 -8.70 -17.76 1.54
C GLY A 30 -7.23 -17.39 1.51
N ILE A 31 -6.88 -16.29 0.86
CA ILE A 31 -5.50 -15.85 0.75
C ILE A 31 -5.23 -14.79 1.81
N GLY A 32 -4.14 -14.95 2.55
CA GLY A 32 -3.79 -13.97 3.58
C GLY A 32 -3.48 -12.62 2.98
N VAL A 33 -3.74 -11.58 3.76
CA VAL A 33 -3.46 -10.22 3.33
C VAL A 33 -2.84 -9.44 4.48
N THR A 34 -1.83 -8.63 4.18
CA THR A 34 -1.19 -7.78 5.17
C THR A 34 -1.46 -6.33 4.82
N GLY A 35 -2.10 -5.62 5.74
CA GLY A 35 -2.32 -4.18 5.59
C GLY A 35 -1.24 -3.42 6.33
N TYR A 36 -0.74 -2.35 5.70
CA TYR A 36 0.25 -1.47 6.31
C TYR A 36 -0.42 -0.14 6.59
N ARG A 37 -0.29 0.35 7.82
CA ARG A 37 -1.04 1.51 8.30
C ARG A 37 -0.11 2.53 8.91
N TYR A 38 -0.54 3.77 8.91
CA TYR A 38 0.22 4.85 9.50
C TYR A 38 -0.50 5.32 10.77
N GLY A 39 0.21 5.31 11.90
CA GLY A 39 -0.35 5.77 13.15
C GLY A 39 0.15 4.94 14.30
N ASP A 40 -0.73 4.71 15.25
CA ASP A 40 -0.42 3.99 16.48
C ASP A 40 -1.07 2.61 16.41
N ALA A 41 -0.29 1.57 16.68
CA ALA A 41 -0.81 0.20 16.62
C ALA A 41 -1.96 -0.03 17.60
N GLU A 42 -2.00 0.72 18.70
CA GLU A 42 -3.04 0.55 19.70
C GLU A 42 -4.33 1.28 19.33
N THR A 43 -4.21 2.46 18.75
CA THR A 43 -5.38 3.24 18.41
C THR A 43 -5.79 3.14 16.96
N GLY A 44 -4.92 2.56 16.13
CA GLY A 44 -5.21 2.38 14.72
C GLY A 44 -4.70 3.51 13.87
N GLY A 45 -4.99 3.44 12.58
CA GLY A 45 -4.58 4.47 11.65
C GLY A 45 -4.97 4.06 10.24
N PRO A 46 -4.92 5.01 9.31
CA PRO A 46 -5.31 4.73 7.93
C PRO A 46 -4.31 3.80 7.25
N GLN A 47 -4.83 3.02 6.33
CA GLN A 47 -4.02 2.10 5.56
C GLN A 47 -3.26 2.87 4.48
N ILE A 48 -1.98 2.56 4.31
CA ILE A 48 -1.21 3.13 3.22
C ILE A 48 -1.10 2.15 2.05
N GLY A 49 -1.49 0.90 2.27
CA GLY A 49 -1.54 -0.11 1.23
C GLY A 49 -1.66 -1.47 1.84
N HIS A 50 -2.09 -2.46 1.05
CA HIS A 50 -2.09 -3.83 1.54
C HIS A 50 -1.61 -4.76 0.43
N ILE A 51 -1.05 -5.90 0.84
CA ILE A 51 -0.51 -6.89 -0.08
C ILE A 51 -1.12 -8.23 0.27
N HIS A 52 -1.71 -8.90 -0.74
CA HIS A 52 -2.14 -10.28 -0.61
C HIS A 52 -0.92 -11.18 -0.77
N ASP A 53 -0.97 -12.36 -0.16
CA ASP A 53 0.18 -13.25 -0.17
C ASP A 53 0.58 -13.72 -1.58
N ASP A 54 -0.33 -13.58 -2.54
CA ASP A 54 -0.02 -13.93 -3.92
C ASP A 54 0.66 -12.79 -4.69
N GLY A 55 0.99 -11.69 -4.03
CA GLY A 55 1.70 -10.59 -4.66
C GLY A 55 0.82 -9.49 -5.22
N HIS A 56 -0.49 -9.59 -5.05
CA HIS A 56 -1.39 -8.54 -5.50
C HIS A 56 -1.47 -7.46 -4.45
N ALA A 57 -1.13 -6.23 -4.81
CA ALA A 57 -1.15 -5.10 -3.88
C ALA A 57 -2.20 -4.10 -4.30
N ASP A 58 -2.86 -3.49 -3.32
CA ASP A 58 -3.89 -2.49 -3.57
C ASP A 58 -3.62 -1.25 -2.73
N PHE A 59 -3.90 -0.09 -3.34
CA PHE A 59 -3.68 1.20 -2.71
C PHE A 59 -4.88 2.10 -2.98
N ARG A 60 -5.18 2.99 -2.03
CA ARG A 60 -6.17 4.01 -2.25
C ARG A 60 -5.50 5.35 -2.41
N PHE A 61 -5.88 6.05 -3.47
CA PHE A 61 -5.35 7.37 -3.77
C PHE A 61 -6.49 8.31 -4.10
N PRO A 62 -6.29 9.62 -3.98
CA PRO A 62 -7.24 10.55 -4.56
C PRO A 62 -7.41 10.24 -6.03
N ARG A 63 -8.60 10.50 -6.55
CA ARG A 63 -8.97 10.13 -7.90
C ARG A 63 -7.96 10.57 -8.95
N GLU A 64 -7.51 11.82 -8.88
CA GLU A 64 -6.59 12.34 -9.88
C GLU A 64 -5.24 11.66 -9.82
N VAL A 65 -4.77 11.33 -8.62
CA VAL A 65 -3.51 10.63 -8.46
C VAL A 65 -3.64 9.20 -9.00
N ARG A 66 -4.74 8.54 -8.66
CA ARG A 66 -4.99 7.19 -9.16
C ARG A 66 -5.01 7.17 -10.68
N ASP A 67 -5.72 8.13 -11.30
CA ASP A 67 -5.82 8.16 -12.75
C ASP A 67 -4.47 8.39 -13.40
N GLU A 68 -3.65 9.24 -12.80
CA GLU A 68 -2.32 9.50 -13.33
C GLU A 68 -1.41 8.27 -13.22
N LEU A 69 -1.49 7.55 -12.11
CA LEU A 69 -0.68 6.36 -11.92
C LEU A 69 -1.02 5.30 -12.96
N ILE A 70 -2.31 5.14 -13.26
CA ILE A 70 -2.73 4.16 -14.26
C ILE A 70 -2.35 4.63 -15.66
N ARG A 71 -2.55 5.89 -15.97
CA ARG A 71 -2.21 6.42 -17.28
C ARG A 71 -0.72 6.29 -17.56
N SER A 72 0.12 6.51 -16.55
CA SER A 72 1.57 6.44 -16.72
C SER A 72 2.12 5.01 -16.62
N GLY A 73 1.26 4.03 -16.37
CA GLY A 73 1.70 2.65 -16.30
C GLY A 73 2.33 2.23 -14.98
N ARG A 74 2.23 3.08 -13.95
CA ARG A 74 2.82 2.75 -12.64
C ARG A 74 1.89 1.92 -11.78
N ALA A 75 0.62 1.81 -12.17
CA ALA A 75 -0.36 0.99 -11.48
C ALA A 75 -1.40 0.53 -12.48
N ILE A 76 -2.26 -0.40 -12.07
CA ILE A 76 -3.33 -0.90 -12.92
C ILE A 76 -4.65 -0.75 -12.18
N PRO A 77 -5.79 -0.76 -12.91
CA PRO A 77 -7.09 -0.78 -12.25
C PRO A 77 -7.25 -2.07 -11.45
N HIS A 78 -8.03 -2.03 -10.39
CA HIS A 78 -8.28 -3.24 -9.60
C HIS A 78 -8.99 -4.28 -10.46
N PRO A 79 -8.46 -5.50 -10.55
CA PRO A 79 -9.04 -6.50 -11.47
C PRO A 79 -10.51 -6.82 -11.20
N ALA A 80 -10.90 -6.87 -9.93
CA ALA A 80 -12.28 -7.18 -9.59
C ALA A 80 -13.18 -5.95 -9.60
N PHE A 81 -12.59 -4.76 -9.44
CA PHE A 81 -13.36 -3.51 -9.39
C PHE A 81 -12.71 -2.47 -10.29
N PRO A 82 -12.70 -2.74 -11.60
CA PRO A 82 -11.96 -1.85 -12.52
C PRO A 82 -12.54 -0.45 -12.61
N ASN A 83 -13.81 -0.29 -12.20
CA ASN A 83 -14.44 1.02 -12.23
C ASN A 83 -14.23 1.82 -10.95
N SER A 84 -13.50 1.28 -9.96
CA SER A 84 -13.20 2.04 -8.78
C SER A 84 -12.38 3.28 -9.17
N ARG A 85 -12.77 4.42 -8.63
CA ARG A 85 -12.13 5.69 -8.97
C ARG A 85 -10.95 6.00 -8.05
N THR A 86 -10.78 5.23 -6.99
CA THR A 86 -9.76 5.52 -5.99
C THR A 86 -8.80 4.38 -5.73
N THR A 87 -9.03 3.21 -6.30
CA THR A 87 -8.16 2.05 -6.06
C THR A 87 -7.20 1.87 -7.21
N ALA A 88 -5.92 1.74 -6.89
CA ALA A 88 -4.87 1.40 -7.85
C ALA A 88 -4.23 0.11 -7.38
N SER A 89 -3.97 -0.80 -8.29
CA SER A 89 -3.39 -2.10 -7.98
C SER A 89 -2.02 -2.25 -8.60
N TYR A 90 -1.24 -3.18 -8.09
CA TYR A 90 0.12 -3.40 -8.55
C TYR A 90 0.47 -4.87 -8.31
N ARG A 91 1.14 -5.49 -9.27
CA ARG A 91 1.49 -6.90 -9.15
C ARG A 91 2.96 -7.05 -8.81
N ILE A 92 3.25 -7.73 -7.72
CA ILE A 92 4.62 -7.99 -7.29
C ILE A 92 4.94 -9.43 -7.65
N ARG A 93 5.74 -9.63 -8.69
CA ARG A 93 6.10 -10.95 -9.18
C ARG A 93 7.54 -11.32 -8.90
N SER A 94 8.40 -10.33 -8.81
CA SER A 94 9.82 -10.58 -8.62
C SER A 94 10.46 -9.36 -7.99
N ALA A 95 11.77 -9.46 -7.74
CA ALA A 95 12.51 -8.35 -7.16
C ALA A 95 12.45 -7.09 -8.02
N ASP A 96 12.25 -7.25 -9.33
CA ASP A 96 12.17 -6.11 -10.23
C ASP A 96 10.96 -5.23 -9.93
N ASP A 97 9.93 -5.78 -9.29
CA ASP A 97 8.72 -5.05 -8.98
C ASP A 97 8.79 -4.33 -7.63
N VAL A 98 9.84 -4.57 -6.85
CA VAL A 98 9.93 -4.00 -5.51
C VAL A 98 9.99 -2.46 -5.54
N PRO A 99 10.81 -1.84 -6.39
CA PRO A 99 10.87 -0.36 -6.38
C PRO A 99 9.52 0.27 -6.72
N GLY A 100 8.78 -0.31 -7.68
CA GLY A 100 7.47 0.25 -8.03
C GLY A 100 6.47 0.15 -6.89
N ALA A 101 6.47 -0.97 -6.19
CA ALA A 101 5.58 -1.13 -5.04
C ALA A 101 5.96 -0.14 -3.93
N LEU A 102 7.26 0.01 -3.66
CA LEU A 102 7.72 0.94 -2.63
C LEU A 102 7.35 2.37 -2.96
N GLU A 103 7.38 2.72 -4.24
CA GLU A 103 6.98 4.07 -4.64
C GLU A 103 5.53 4.35 -4.26
N LEU A 104 4.64 3.39 -4.53
CA LEU A 104 3.22 3.57 -4.22
C LEU A 104 2.98 3.64 -2.71
N PHE A 105 3.64 2.78 -1.95
CA PHE A 105 3.56 2.86 -0.50
C PHE A 105 4.07 4.20 0.00
N ARG A 106 5.20 4.66 -0.55
CA ARG A 106 5.80 5.90 -0.09
C ARG A 106 4.91 7.10 -0.39
N MET A 107 4.25 7.11 -1.53
CA MET A 107 3.33 8.20 -1.86
C MET A 107 2.23 8.31 -0.82
N ASN A 108 1.63 7.18 -0.43
CA ASN A 108 0.58 7.20 0.58
C ASN A 108 1.13 7.48 1.97
N TYR A 109 2.33 6.98 2.26
CA TYR A 109 2.97 7.26 3.54
C TYR A 109 3.19 8.77 3.71
N GLU A 110 3.75 9.42 2.70
CA GLU A 110 4.02 10.85 2.79
C GLU A 110 2.72 11.63 2.91
N ARG A 111 1.70 11.21 2.19
CA ARG A 111 0.42 11.87 2.25
C ARG A 111 -0.22 11.78 3.63
N ARG A 112 -0.15 10.58 4.25
CA ARG A 112 -0.71 10.40 5.58
C ARG A 112 0.11 11.13 6.63
N LYS A 113 1.43 11.07 6.50
CA LYS A 113 2.33 11.75 7.40
C LYS A 113 2.09 13.25 7.38
N GLU A 114 1.91 13.80 6.19
CA GLU A 114 1.65 15.22 6.04
C GLU A 114 0.35 15.63 6.71
N ARG A 115 -0.70 14.82 6.55
CA ARG A 115 -2.01 15.13 7.12
C ARG A 115 -2.05 14.97 8.63
N ASN A 116 -1.27 14.05 9.16
CA ASN A 116 -1.31 13.70 10.58
C ASN A 116 -0.07 14.12 11.36
N GLY A 117 0.86 14.79 10.71
CA GLY A 117 2.09 15.18 11.36
C GLY A 117 1.94 16.44 12.20
N PRO A 118 3.01 16.81 12.89
CA PRO A 118 2.95 18.00 13.77
C PRO A 118 2.63 19.26 13.01
N THR A 119 3.09 19.37 11.78
CA THR A 119 2.82 20.56 11.01
C THR A 119 1.35 20.74 10.75
N ALA A 120 0.64 19.66 10.51
CA ALA A 120 -0.79 19.74 10.27
C ALA A 120 -1.52 20.25 11.49
N LYS A 121 -0.98 20.01 12.67
CA LYS A 121 -1.63 20.46 13.88
C LYS A 121 -1.36 21.90 14.17
N VAL A 122 -0.26 22.39 13.71
CA VAL A 122 0.11 23.77 13.94
C VAL A 122 -0.73 24.70 13.10
N GLY A 123 -1.05 24.26 11.93
CA GLY A 123 -1.79 25.04 10.98
C GLY A 123 -3.18 25.37 11.39
#